data_a710384f394d585584d3904741a88d37
#
_entry.id   a710384f394d585584d3904741a88d37
#
_cell.length_a   1.000
_cell.length_b   1.000
_cell.length_c   1.000
_cell.angle_alpha   90.00
_cell.angle_beta   90.00
_cell.angle_gamma   90.00
#
_symmetry.space_group_name_H-M   'P 1'
#
loop_
_entity.id
_entity.type
_entity.pdbx_description
1 polymer ?
#
loop_
_entity_poly.entity_id
_entity_poly.type
_entity_poly.pdbx_seq_one_letter_code
_entity_poly.pdbx_strand_id
1 'polypeptide(L)'
;MKIKAVKFRKDGFYTQPFVFGGEEGMEKYDKNVRYRGSLQNYLIDTGSEVILVDTGLLAGFPEEVPNEDSPIFIGKDINSYMDAFKALGYKPEQVTKILVTHKHADHTGELKSFPNAKIYVNQEEIDAAELQGLTNIVPVSYTDGAYYNFPESQKIADGIYYIKAKGHTKGNSIIIVEMDGLFYMIHGDITYVDEALYEDKLSIVFDDLPAARETLNRVREFVRKHPTVYCGTHTPQGYESLEAKRVMDLDNPVPTVLAEVDFSKQEASGKYVCSICGYVYDPAENDGVAFEDLPDDWKCPRCKQPKSKFNPA
;
A
#
# COMPACT_ATOMS: atom_id res chain seq x y z
N MET A 1 -7.21 -6.64 22.53
CA MET A 1 -6.91 -6.52 21.08
C MET A 1 -5.52 -5.92 20.93
N LYS A 2 -4.78 -6.27 19.88
CA LYS A 2 -3.45 -5.70 19.56
C LYS A 2 -3.37 -5.46 18.05
N ILE A 3 -2.75 -4.35 17.65
CA ILE A 3 -2.47 -4.07 16.24
C ILE A 3 -0.96 -4.02 16.07
N LYS A 4 -0.44 -4.64 15.01
CA LYS A 4 0.98 -4.65 14.67
C LYS A 4 1.18 -4.33 13.20
N ALA A 5 2.25 -3.61 12.87
CA ALA A 5 2.65 -3.40 11.48
C ALA A 5 3.53 -4.56 10.98
N VAL A 6 3.19 -5.10 9.82
CA VAL A 6 4.03 -6.03 9.05
C VAL A 6 4.86 -5.17 8.10
N LYS A 7 6.10 -4.86 8.48
CA LYS A 7 6.99 -3.95 7.74
C LYS A 7 7.84 -4.76 6.78
N PHE A 8 7.77 -4.50 5.49
CA PHE A 8 8.50 -5.29 4.49
C PHE A 8 9.37 -4.44 3.53
N ARG A 9 9.12 -3.12 3.37
CA ARG A 9 10.02 -2.20 2.67
C ARG A 9 10.29 -0.93 3.45
N LYS A 10 11.49 -0.34 3.24
CA LYS A 10 11.95 0.91 3.86
C LYS A 10 12.78 1.75 2.88
N ASP A 11 13.14 2.94 3.30
CA ASP A 11 14.01 3.86 2.57
C ASP A 11 13.47 4.20 1.16
N GLY A 12 12.15 4.19 1.01
CA GLY A 12 11.44 4.67 -0.17
C GLY A 12 11.20 6.18 -0.14
N PHE A 13 10.65 6.69 -1.23
CA PHE A 13 10.18 8.07 -1.30
C PHE A 13 9.00 8.23 -2.24
N TYR A 14 8.25 9.32 -2.00
CA TYR A 14 7.19 9.83 -2.87
C TYR A 14 7.45 11.32 -3.11
N THR A 15 7.49 11.74 -4.38
CA THR A 15 7.69 13.16 -4.70
C THR A 15 6.44 14.00 -4.42
N GLN A 16 6.62 15.29 -4.12
CA GLN A 16 5.50 16.19 -3.89
C GLN A 16 4.51 16.23 -5.06
N PRO A 17 4.93 16.29 -6.36
CA PRO A 17 4.02 16.16 -7.49
C PRO A 17 3.15 14.89 -7.45
N PHE A 18 3.72 13.75 -7.05
CA PHE A 18 2.99 12.48 -6.97
C PHE A 18 1.91 12.52 -5.89
N VAL A 19 2.25 12.99 -4.68
CA VAL A 19 1.34 12.92 -3.52
C VAL A 19 0.31 14.05 -3.46
N PHE A 20 0.54 15.18 -4.17
CA PHE A 20 -0.33 16.37 -4.10
C PHE A 20 -0.94 16.78 -5.45
N GLY A 21 -0.43 16.24 -6.56
CA GLY A 21 -0.78 16.72 -7.89
C GLY A 21 -2.13 16.29 -8.47
N GLY A 22 -2.95 15.55 -7.71
CA GLY A 22 -4.15 14.93 -8.25
C GLY A 22 -5.23 15.89 -8.76
N GLU A 23 -5.40 17.03 -8.15
CA GLU A 23 -6.41 18.02 -8.56
C GLU A 23 -5.81 19.24 -9.26
N GLU A 24 -4.66 19.69 -8.78
CA GLU A 24 -4.09 20.96 -9.22
C GLU A 24 -3.07 20.81 -10.36
N GLY A 25 -2.63 19.58 -10.64
CA GLY A 25 -1.59 19.24 -11.60
C GLY A 25 -0.20 19.13 -10.98
N MET A 26 0.58 18.18 -11.47
CA MET A 26 1.91 17.85 -10.95
C MET A 26 2.90 19.03 -11.09
N GLU A 27 2.74 19.86 -12.12
CA GLU A 27 3.63 20.96 -12.45
C GLU A 27 3.63 22.09 -11.41
N LYS A 28 2.68 22.08 -10.49
CA LYS A 28 2.60 23.09 -9.40
C LYS A 28 3.49 22.75 -8.20
N TYR A 29 4.10 21.58 -8.20
CA TYR A 29 4.84 21.06 -7.06
C TYR A 29 6.29 20.78 -7.39
N ASP A 30 7.16 20.84 -6.37
CA ASP A 30 8.60 20.64 -6.53
C ASP A 30 8.94 19.15 -6.52
N LYS A 31 9.44 18.63 -7.66
CA LYS A 31 9.89 17.24 -7.80
C LYS A 31 11.08 16.86 -6.89
N ASN A 32 11.80 17.84 -6.36
CA ASN A 32 12.93 17.60 -5.46
C ASN A 32 12.49 17.44 -4.00
N VAL A 33 11.26 17.82 -3.68
CA VAL A 33 10.68 17.53 -2.37
C VAL A 33 10.21 16.08 -2.37
N ARG A 34 10.85 15.25 -1.54
CA ARG A 34 10.60 13.82 -1.42
C ARG A 34 10.22 13.46 0.01
N TYR A 35 9.03 12.92 0.19
CA TYR A 35 8.55 12.43 1.47
C TYR A 35 9.05 11.01 1.70
N ARG A 36 9.27 10.61 2.96
CA ARG A 36 9.72 9.26 3.31
C ARG A 36 8.68 8.22 2.90
N GLY A 37 9.14 7.18 2.20
CA GLY A 37 8.35 6.03 1.79
C GLY A 37 8.74 4.75 2.51
N SER A 38 7.76 3.88 2.71
CA SER A 38 7.92 2.50 3.20
C SER A 38 6.75 1.66 2.69
N LEU A 39 6.80 0.34 2.84
CA LEU A 39 5.62 -0.50 2.71
C LEU A 39 5.43 -1.33 3.98
N GLN A 40 4.24 -1.21 4.53
CA GLN A 40 3.72 -2.02 5.62
C GLN A 40 2.23 -2.27 5.46
N ASN A 41 1.78 -3.43 5.94
CA ASN A 41 0.36 -3.70 6.16
C ASN A 41 0.14 -4.02 7.65
N TYR A 42 -1.07 -4.40 8.04
CA TYR A 42 -1.39 -4.46 9.45
C TYR A 42 -1.98 -5.82 9.85
N LEU A 43 -1.63 -6.23 11.05
CA LEU A 43 -2.16 -7.42 11.72
C LEU A 43 -2.96 -6.99 12.95
N ILE A 44 -4.17 -7.51 13.09
CA ILE A 44 -5.05 -7.32 14.25
C ILE A 44 -5.19 -8.67 14.96
N ASP A 45 -4.72 -8.74 16.21
CA ASP A 45 -4.91 -9.89 17.09
C ASP A 45 -5.99 -9.53 18.11
N THR A 46 -7.15 -10.14 17.99
CA THR A 46 -8.29 -9.93 18.91
C THR A 46 -8.17 -10.74 20.18
N GLY A 47 -7.22 -11.68 20.25
CA GLY A 47 -7.10 -12.70 21.28
C GLY A 47 -7.80 -14.01 20.92
N SER A 48 -8.85 -13.98 20.12
CA SER A 48 -9.57 -15.15 19.59
C SER A 48 -9.33 -15.38 18.09
N GLU A 49 -8.98 -14.33 17.35
CA GLU A 49 -8.74 -14.37 15.90
C GLU A 49 -7.50 -13.55 15.54
N VAL A 50 -6.82 -13.97 14.48
CA VAL A 50 -5.75 -13.20 13.81
C VAL A 50 -6.30 -12.75 12.46
N ILE A 51 -6.35 -11.44 12.27
CA ILE A 51 -6.91 -10.79 11.07
C ILE A 51 -5.79 -9.97 10.42
N LEU A 52 -5.62 -10.10 9.12
CA LEU A 52 -4.75 -9.21 8.35
C LEU A 52 -5.56 -8.11 7.67
N VAL A 53 -4.97 -6.94 7.54
CA VAL A 53 -5.39 -5.90 6.61
C VAL A 53 -4.31 -5.80 5.56
N ASP A 54 -4.64 -6.28 4.37
CA ASP A 54 -3.75 -6.47 3.23
C ASP A 54 -2.60 -7.48 3.44
N THR A 55 -1.92 -7.88 2.37
CA THR A 55 -0.94 -8.95 2.37
C THR A 55 0.34 -8.66 1.59
N GLY A 56 0.68 -7.40 1.42
CA GLY A 56 1.94 -6.94 0.83
C GLY A 56 2.17 -7.37 -0.60
N LEU A 57 3.43 -7.28 -1.00
CA LEU A 57 3.91 -7.71 -2.30
C LEU A 57 4.19 -9.21 -2.32
N LEU A 58 3.98 -9.82 -3.48
CA LEU A 58 4.40 -11.20 -3.73
C LEU A 58 5.93 -11.34 -3.58
N ALA A 59 6.36 -12.45 -2.99
CA ALA A 59 7.78 -12.76 -2.87
C ALA A 59 8.49 -12.72 -4.24
N GLY A 60 9.66 -12.08 -4.27
CA GLY A 60 10.41 -11.88 -5.52
C GLY A 60 9.89 -10.72 -6.38
N PHE A 61 9.02 -9.87 -5.85
CA PHE A 61 8.67 -8.61 -6.54
C PHE A 61 9.95 -7.77 -6.68
N PRO A 62 10.26 -7.27 -7.91
CA PRO A 62 11.55 -6.64 -8.17
C PRO A 62 11.78 -5.38 -7.34
N GLU A 63 13.01 -5.17 -6.91
CA GLU A 63 13.46 -3.86 -6.43
C GLU A 63 13.78 -2.98 -7.63
N GLU A 64 13.21 -1.78 -7.64
CA GLU A 64 13.54 -0.74 -8.62
C GLU A 64 14.77 0.02 -8.15
N VAL A 65 15.58 0.49 -9.10
CA VAL A 65 16.65 1.47 -8.83
C VAL A 65 16.13 2.85 -9.22
N PRO A 66 15.79 3.71 -8.25
CA PRO A 66 15.27 5.04 -8.56
C PRO A 66 16.37 5.96 -9.08
N ASN A 67 15.99 6.96 -9.87
CA ASN A 67 16.85 8.05 -10.31
C ASN A 67 16.22 9.41 -9.94
N GLU A 68 16.89 10.51 -10.33
CA GLU A 68 16.44 11.86 -10.00
C GLU A 68 15.06 12.22 -10.58
N ASP A 69 14.63 11.54 -11.66
CA ASP A 69 13.34 11.76 -12.32
C ASP A 69 12.25 10.77 -11.84
N SER A 70 12.61 9.80 -11.02
CA SER A 70 11.64 8.84 -10.46
C SER A 70 10.61 9.56 -9.59
N PRO A 71 9.31 9.46 -9.89
CA PRO A 71 8.27 10.12 -9.10
C PRO A 71 8.05 9.42 -7.75
N ILE A 72 8.34 8.13 -7.69
CA ILE A 72 8.21 7.29 -6.51
C ILE A 72 9.35 6.28 -6.46
N PHE A 73 9.62 5.80 -5.26
CA PHE A 73 10.40 4.60 -4.99
C PHE A 73 9.76 3.91 -3.78
N ILE A 74 9.25 2.71 -3.99
CA ILE A 74 8.53 1.97 -2.93
C ILE A 74 9.44 1.41 -1.84
N GLY A 75 10.76 1.63 -1.98
CA GLY A 75 11.76 1.28 -0.99
C GLY A 75 12.44 -0.07 -1.25
N LYS A 76 13.45 -0.33 -0.41
CA LYS A 76 14.24 -1.58 -0.41
C LYS A 76 13.59 -2.62 0.49
N ASP A 77 13.77 -3.89 0.15
CA ASP A 77 13.32 -4.98 0.99
C ASP A 77 14.02 -4.96 2.36
N ILE A 78 13.24 -5.03 3.43
CA ILE A 78 13.74 -5.37 4.77
C ILE A 78 13.71 -6.90 4.88
N ASN A 79 12.56 -7.48 4.46
CA ASN A 79 12.27 -8.90 4.39
C ASN A 79 11.21 -9.12 3.31
N SER A 80 10.99 -10.37 2.89
CA SER A 80 9.73 -10.70 2.22
C SER A 80 8.54 -10.40 3.15
N TYR A 81 7.35 -10.15 2.59
CA TYR A 81 6.15 -9.95 3.42
C TYR A 81 5.94 -11.13 4.39
N MET A 82 6.10 -12.37 3.91
CA MET A 82 5.89 -13.57 4.71
C MET A 82 6.91 -13.72 5.84
N ASP A 83 8.16 -13.31 5.64
CA ASP A 83 9.18 -13.34 6.71
C ASP A 83 8.91 -12.23 7.73
N ALA A 84 8.52 -11.03 7.29
CA ALA A 84 8.12 -9.94 8.17
C ALA A 84 6.89 -10.34 9.02
N PHE A 85 5.90 -11.01 8.41
CA PHE A 85 4.74 -11.54 9.13
C PHE A 85 5.14 -12.57 10.19
N LYS A 86 5.95 -13.58 9.82
CA LYS A 86 6.42 -14.63 10.74
C LYS A 86 7.27 -14.08 11.89
N ALA A 87 8.05 -13.03 11.63
CA ALA A 87 8.85 -12.34 12.66
C ALA A 87 7.99 -11.72 13.77
N LEU A 88 6.71 -11.44 13.52
CA LEU A 88 5.76 -11.00 14.54
C LEU A 88 5.31 -12.12 15.50
N GLY A 89 5.72 -13.38 15.26
CA GLY A 89 5.43 -14.54 16.07
C GLY A 89 4.15 -15.29 15.69
N TYR A 90 3.60 -15.05 14.52
CA TYR A 90 2.39 -15.72 14.02
C TYR A 90 2.73 -16.71 12.90
N LYS A 91 1.82 -17.68 12.68
CA LYS A 91 1.86 -18.65 11.60
C LYS A 91 0.74 -18.36 10.60
N PRO A 92 0.94 -18.62 9.29
CA PRO A 92 -0.09 -18.40 8.27
C PRO A 92 -1.44 -19.08 8.58
N GLU A 93 -1.38 -20.28 9.17
CA GLU A 93 -2.56 -21.07 9.50
C GLU A 93 -3.43 -20.48 10.62
N GLN A 94 -2.89 -19.51 11.38
CA GLN A 94 -3.61 -18.81 12.45
C GLN A 94 -4.47 -17.67 11.92
N VAL A 95 -4.19 -17.18 10.69
CA VAL A 95 -4.95 -16.09 10.09
C VAL A 95 -6.32 -16.61 9.66
N THR A 96 -7.37 -16.04 10.23
CA THR A 96 -8.76 -16.45 9.96
C THR A 96 -9.47 -15.54 8.96
N LYS A 97 -9.04 -14.28 8.87
CA LYS A 97 -9.59 -13.28 7.97
C LYS A 97 -8.47 -12.42 7.36
N ILE A 98 -8.65 -12.04 6.11
CA ILE A 98 -7.89 -10.98 5.46
C ILE A 98 -8.89 -9.94 4.98
N LEU A 99 -8.68 -8.69 5.34
CA LEU A 99 -9.48 -7.55 4.93
C LEU A 99 -8.68 -6.79 3.87
N VAL A 100 -9.08 -6.90 2.61
CA VAL A 100 -8.37 -6.27 1.48
C VAL A 100 -8.90 -4.85 1.31
N THR A 101 -8.03 -3.84 1.48
CA THR A 101 -8.44 -2.45 1.30
C THR A 101 -8.76 -2.15 -0.16
N HIS A 102 -7.94 -2.65 -1.10
CA HIS A 102 -8.16 -2.56 -2.54
C HIS A 102 -7.26 -3.54 -3.31
N LYS A 103 -7.41 -3.60 -4.64
CA LYS A 103 -6.86 -4.66 -5.52
C LYS A 103 -5.36 -4.56 -5.84
N HIS A 104 -4.65 -3.47 -5.57
CA HIS A 104 -3.27 -3.30 -6.02
C HIS A 104 -2.32 -4.36 -5.45
N ALA A 105 -1.23 -4.61 -6.18
CA ALA A 105 -0.34 -5.75 -5.95
C ALA A 105 0.37 -5.72 -4.59
N ASP A 106 0.62 -4.54 -4.04
CA ASP A 106 1.24 -4.34 -2.73
C ASP A 106 0.27 -4.47 -1.54
N HIS A 107 -1.00 -4.76 -1.85
CA HIS A 107 -2.04 -5.10 -0.88
C HIS A 107 -2.51 -6.55 -0.99
N THR A 108 -2.28 -7.20 -2.14
CA THR A 108 -2.87 -8.52 -2.47
C THR A 108 -1.84 -9.60 -2.77
N GLY A 109 -0.54 -9.30 -2.71
CA GLY A 109 0.51 -10.18 -3.22
C GLY A 109 0.56 -11.56 -2.59
N GLU A 110 0.35 -11.67 -1.27
CA GLU A 110 0.46 -12.93 -0.53
C GLU A 110 -0.88 -13.52 -0.08
N LEU A 111 -2.01 -13.14 -0.70
CA LEU A 111 -3.34 -13.67 -0.35
C LEU A 111 -3.40 -15.21 -0.33
N LYS A 112 -2.67 -15.87 -1.24
CA LYS A 112 -2.64 -17.34 -1.35
C LYS A 112 -1.81 -18.03 -0.26
N SER A 113 -1.00 -17.27 0.48
CA SER A 113 -0.11 -17.80 1.52
C SER A 113 -0.81 -18.09 2.85
N PHE A 114 -2.11 -17.77 2.97
CA PHE A 114 -2.91 -17.93 4.18
C PHE A 114 -4.06 -18.93 4.00
N PRO A 115 -3.81 -20.23 4.20
CA PRO A 115 -4.71 -21.30 3.75
C PRO A 115 -6.07 -21.33 4.46
N ASN A 116 -6.15 -20.80 5.69
CA ASN A 116 -7.37 -20.83 6.49
C ASN A 116 -8.16 -19.52 6.46
N ALA A 117 -7.62 -18.48 5.85
CA ALA A 117 -8.21 -17.15 5.86
C ALA A 117 -9.42 -17.05 4.93
N LYS A 118 -10.48 -16.41 5.38
CA LYS A 118 -11.53 -15.84 4.51
C LYS A 118 -11.08 -14.47 4.06
N ILE A 119 -11.16 -14.19 2.76
CA ILE A 119 -10.69 -12.94 2.14
C ILE A 119 -11.89 -12.04 1.92
N TYR A 120 -12.01 -11.01 2.73
CA TYR A 120 -13.04 -9.99 2.61
C TYR A 120 -12.56 -8.91 1.65
N VAL A 121 -13.33 -8.66 0.61
CA VAL A 121 -13.02 -7.66 -0.41
C VAL A 121 -14.29 -6.98 -0.89
N ASN A 122 -14.21 -5.70 -1.20
CA ASN A 122 -15.31 -4.96 -1.79
C ASN A 122 -15.82 -5.67 -3.05
N GLN A 123 -17.14 -5.81 -3.18
CA GLN A 123 -17.81 -6.42 -4.33
C GLN A 123 -17.34 -5.81 -5.66
N GLU A 124 -17.02 -4.52 -5.69
CA GLU A 124 -16.60 -3.81 -6.91
C GLU A 124 -15.18 -4.20 -7.39
N GLU A 125 -14.40 -4.96 -6.59
CA GLU A 125 -13.04 -5.39 -6.92
C GLU A 125 -12.88 -6.90 -7.14
N ILE A 126 -13.96 -7.68 -6.99
CA ILE A 126 -13.90 -9.15 -7.06
C ILE A 126 -13.35 -9.65 -8.40
N ASP A 127 -13.63 -8.97 -9.49
CA ASP A 127 -13.20 -9.36 -10.83
C ASP A 127 -11.77 -8.91 -11.17
N ALA A 128 -11.05 -8.30 -10.22
CA ALA A 128 -9.67 -7.89 -10.42
C ALA A 128 -8.74 -9.10 -10.68
N ALA A 129 -7.73 -8.90 -11.53
CA ALA A 129 -6.80 -9.96 -11.94
C ALA A 129 -6.02 -10.56 -10.74
N GLU A 130 -5.70 -9.74 -9.75
CA GLU A 130 -5.00 -10.09 -8.53
C GLU A 130 -5.76 -11.10 -7.67
N LEU A 131 -7.09 -11.12 -7.78
CA LEU A 131 -7.98 -12.00 -7.03
C LEU A 131 -8.35 -13.29 -7.76
N GLN A 132 -7.89 -13.45 -9.01
CA GLN A 132 -8.23 -14.62 -9.81
C GLN A 132 -7.68 -15.92 -9.22
N GLY A 133 -8.53 -16.95 -9.24
CA GLY A 133 -8.19 -18.29 -8.71
C GLY A 133 -8.26 -18.43 -7.19
N LEU A 134 -8.70 -17.41 -6.46
CA LEU A 134 -9.05 -17.50 -5.04
C LEU A 134 -10.47 -18.08 -4.91
N THR A 135 -10.67 -19.00 -3.94
CA THR A 135 -11.95 -19.68 -3.73
C THR A 135 -12.62 -19.31 -2.40
N ASN A 136 -11.91 -18.56 -1.55
CA ASN A 136 -12.29 -18.20 -0.19
C ASN A 136 -12.65 -16.70 -0.04
N ILE A 137 -13.06 -16.07 -1.15
CA ILE A 137 -13.49 -14.67 -1.18
C ILE A 137 -14.86 -14.52 -0.52
N VAL A 138 -14.98 -13.52 0.33
CA VAL A 138 -16.22 -13.07 0.95
C VAL A 138 -16.49 -11.64 0.47
N PRO A 139 -17.48 -11.44 -0.42
CA PRO A 139 -17.84 -10.11 -0.89
C PRO A 139 -18.33 -9.22 0.26
N VAL A 140 -17.83 -7.99 0.31
CA VAL A 140 -18.32 -6.97 1.23
C VAL A 140 -19.31 -6.08 0.51
N SER A 141 -20.53 -6.01 1.01
CA SER A 141 -21.66 -5.26 0.43
C SER A 141 -22.16 -4.11 1.32
N TYR A 142 -21.46 -3.83 2.40
CA TYR A 142 -21.72 -2.69 3.33
C TYR A 142 -23.16 -2.64 3.86
N THR A 143 -23.63 -3.76 4.41
CA THR A 143 -25.03 -3.95 4.78
C THR A 143 -25.45 -3.31 6.10
N ASP A 144 -24.50 -2.78 6.88
CA ASP A 144 -24.78 -2.30 8.25
C ASP A 144 -25.07 -0.77 8.30
N GLY A 145 -25.11 -0.12 7.12
CA GLY A 145 -25.46 1.30 7.00
C GLY A 145 -24.31 2.24 7.37
N ALA A 146 -24.65 3.38 7.90
CA ALA A 146 -23.69 4.42 8.19
C ALA A 146 -22.83 4.10 9.43
N TYR A 147 -21.52 4.43 9.31
CA TYR A 147 -20.58 4.46 10.42
C TYR A 147 -20.10 5.91 10.61
N TYR A 148 -20.61 6.59 11.63
CA TYR A 148 -20.42 8.04 11.84
C TYR A 148 -20.78 8.85 10.58
N ASN A 149 -19.81 9.55 10.00
CA ASN A 149 -19.99 10.34 8.77
C ASN A 149 -19.72 9.57 7.46
N PHE A 150 -19.39 8.28 7.54
CA PHE A 150 -19.29 7.39 6.38
C PHE A 150 -20.67 6.73 6.15
N PRO A 151 -21.24 6.82 4.93
CA PRO A 151 -22.63 6.37 4.70
C PRO A 151 -22.79 4.86 4.65
N GLU A 152 -21.71 4.12 4.35
CA GLU A 152 -21.76 2.68 4.09
C GLU A 152 -20.66 1.95 4.83
N SER A 153 -21.04 0.96 5.63
CA SER A 153 -20.12 0.15 6.44
C SER A 153 -20.57 -1.28 6.59
N GLN A 154 -19.65 -2.13 7.03
CA GLN A 154 -19.93 -3.49 7.45
C GLN A 154 -19.08 -3.84 8.66
N LYS A 155 -19.71 -4.30 9.74
CA LYS A 155 -19.03 -4.83 10.92
C LYS A 155 -18.44 -6.19 10.61
N ILE A 156 -17.14 -6.36 10.83
CA ILE A 156 -16.42 -7.62 10.57
C ILE A 156 -16.24 -8.44 11.87
N ALA A 157 -15.99 -7.74 12.96
CA ALA A 157 -15.89 -8.30 14.31
C ALA A 157 -16.16 -7.19 15.34
N ASP A 158 -16.16 -7.52 16.63
CA ASP A 158 -16.34 -6.50 17.66
C ASP A 158 -15.23 -5.45 17.60
N GLY A 159 -15.64 -4.19 17.41
CA GLY A 159 -14.75 -3.05 17.26
C GLY A 159 -13.98 -3.01 15.93
N ILE A 160 -14.33 -3.82 14.93
CA ILE A 160 -13.66 -3.83 13.62
C ILE A 160 -14.69 -3.61 12.51
N TYR A 161 -14.52 -2.53 11.77
CA TYR A 161 -15.44 -2.09 10.72
C TYR A 161 -14.73 -1.94 9.38
N TYR A 162 -15.41 -2.38 8.34
CA TYR A 162 -15.02 -2.21 6.96
C TYR A 162 -15.86 -1.07 6.37
N ILE A 163 -15.21 -0.01 5.92
CA ILE A 163 -15.86 1.25 5.52
C ILE A 163 -15.63 1.46 4.03
N LYS A 164 -16.70 1.79 3.29
CA LYS A 164 -16.58 2.14 1.89
C LYS A 164 -15.92 3.52 1.71
N ALA A 165 -14.84 3.56 0.93
CA ALA A 165 -13.99 4.74 0.79
C ALA A 165 -13.35 4.79 -0.61
N LYS A 166 -14.18 4.76 -1.64
CA LYS A 166 -13.75 4.71 -3.03
C LYS A 166 -13.11 6.01 -3.52
N GLY A 167 -12.40 5.88 -4.62
CA GLY A 167 -11.71 6.99 -5.30
C GLY A 167 -10.35 6.58 -5.81
N HIS A 168 -9.44 6.13 -4.94
CA HIS A 168 -8.16 5.55 -5.34
C HIS A 168 -8.39 4.35 -6.29
N THR A 169 -9.22 3.41 -5.89
CA THR A 169 -9.87 2.43 -6.77
C THR A 169 -11.38 2.49 -6.60
N LYS A 170 -12.13 1.83 -7.47
CA LYS A 170 -13.60 1.75 -7.37
C LYS A 170 -14.06 1.12 -6.06
N GLY A 171 -13.31 0.16 -5.55
CA GLY A 171 -13.64 -0.56 -4.34
C GLY A 171 -12.74 -0.25 -3.14
N ASN A 172 -11.90 0.78 -3.19
CA ASN A 172 -11.06 1.13 -2.05
C ASN A 172 -11.89 1.30 -0.78
N SER A 173 -11.34 0.85 0.33
CA SER A 173 -12.01 0.73 1.62
C SER A 173 -11.06 1.08 2.77
N ILE A 174 -11.64 1.52 3.88
CA ILE A 174 -10.93 1.76 5.14
C ILE A 174 -11.30 0.66 6.12
N ILE A 175 -10.34 0.22 6.92
CA ILE A 175 -10.60 -0.60 8.10
C ILE A 175 -10.42 0.27 9.34
N ILE A 176 -11.48 0.39 10.15
CA ILE A 176 -11.41 1.09 11.44
C ILE A 176 -11.46 0.08 12.57
N VAL A 177 -10.51 0.19 13.50
CA VAL A 177 -10.45 -0.62 14.72
C VAL A 177 -10.66 0.30 15.92
N GLU A 178 -11.72 0.05 16.67
CA GLU A 178 -12.02 0.73 17.93
C GLU A 178 -11.32 0.00 19.09
N MET A 179 -10.38 0.66 19.74
CA MET A 179 -9.63 0.06 20.84
C MET A 179 -9.12 1.13 21.82
N ASP A 180 -9.31 0.90 23.13
CA ASP A 180 -8.82 1.78 24.20
C ASP A 180 -9.28 3.25 24.07
N GLY A 181 -10.47 3.48 23.51
CA GLY A 181 -11.04 4.83 23.29
C GLY A 181 -10.43 5.56 22.09
N LEU A 182 -9.63 4.90 21.28
CA LEU A 182 -9.05 5.41 20.06
C LEU A 182 -9.64 4.69 18.83
N PHE A 183 -9.59 5.37 17.68
CA PHE A 183 -9.91 4.83 16.36
C PHE A 183 -8.61 4.62 15.59
N TYR A 184 -8.26 3.37 15.28
CA TYR A 184 -7.13 3.06 14.40
C TYR A 184 -7.65 2.93 12.98
N MET A 185 -7.31 3.90 12.13
CA MET A 185 -7.77 3.97 10.76
C MET A 185 -6.70 3.44 9.81
N ILE A 186 -6.88 2.22 9.32
CA ILE A 186 -6.04 1.62 8.28
C ILE A 186 -6.72 1.92 6.94
N HIS A 187 -6.18 2.88 6.19
CA HIS A 187 -6.94 3.56 5.15
C HIS A 187 -6.59 3.13 3.71
N GLY A 188 -5.74 2.11 3.54
CA GLY A 188 -5.22 1.76 2.22
C GLY A 188 -4.49 2.96 1.61
N ASP A 189 -4.89 3.38 0.41
CA ASP A 189 -4.21 4.40 -0.37
C ASP A 189 -5.00 5.71 -0.55
N ILE A 190 -5.75 6.11 0.48
CA ILE A 190 -6.42 7.42 0.46
C ILE A 190 -5.39 8.55 0.39
N THR A 191 -4.29 8.41 1.15
CA THR A 191 -3.11 9.25 1.04
C THR A 191 -1.85 8.39 1.07
N TYR A 192 -0.80 8.83 0.40
CA TYR A 192 0.50 8.14 0.41
C TYR A 192 1.38 8.61 1.58
N VAL A 193 1.13 9.80 2.08
CA VAL A 193 1.86 10.43 3.21
C VAL A 193 0.87 11.19 4.08
N ASP A 194 1.19 11.39 5.36
CA ASP A 194 0.33 12.12 6.29
C ASP A 194 0.20 13.60 5.91
N GLU A 195 1.23 14.17 5.28
CA GLU A 195 1.23 15.54 4.77
C GLU A 195 0.09 15.81 3.78
N ALA A 196 -0.29 14.80 2.97
CA ALA A 196 -1.43 14.94 2.05
C ALA A 196 -2.76 15.11 2.82
N LEU A 197 -2.89 14.46 3.99
CA LEU A 197 -4.05 14.67 4.86
C LEU A 197 -4.03 16.06 5.52
N TYR A 198 -2.86 16.53 5.98
CA TYR A 198 -2.72 17.87 6.55
C TYR A 198 -3.02 18.98 5.55
N GLU A 199 -2.45 18.87 4.34
CA GLU A 199 -2.56 19.87 3.27
C GLU A 199 -3.85 19.76 2.45
N ASP A 200 -4.72 18.77 2.74
CA ASP A 200 -5.96 18.52 2.01
C ASP A 200 -5.73 18.24 0.52
N LYS A 201 -4.74 17.43 0.20
CA LYS A 201 -4.30 17.13 -1.17
C LYS A 201 -4.59 15.69 -1.54
N LEU A 202 -4.82 15.46 -2.84
CA LEU A 202 -4.95 14.14 -3.43
C LEU A 202 -3.69 13.77 -4.23
N SER A 203 -3.33 12.49 -4.16
CA SER A 203 -2.31 11.93 -5.06
C SER A 203 -2.82 11.89 -6.50
N ILE A 204 -1.90 11.69 -7.45
CA ILE A 204 -2.27 11.51 -8.87
C ILE A 204 -2.90 10.14 -9.18
N VAL A 205 -2.94 9.23 -8.21
CA VAL A 205 -3.45 7.85 -8.40
C VAL A 205 -4.89 7.74 -7.91
N PHE A 206 -5.81 7.72 -8.84
CA PHE A 206 -7.25 7.52 -8.58
C PHE A 206 -7.95 6.99 -9.83
N ASP A 207 -8.98 6.18 -9.62
CA ASP A 207 -9.94 5.77 -10.66
C ASP A 207 -11.06 6.82 -10.84
N ASP A 208 -11.39 7.55 -9.75
CA ASP A 208 -12.49 8.51 -9.70
C ASP A 208 -12.13 9.70 -8.79
N LEU A 209 -11.76 10.82 -9.40
CA LEU A 209 -11.33 12.02 -8.68
C LEU A 209 -12.42 12.62 -7.76
N PRO A 210 -13.67 12.81 -8.22
CA PRO A 210 -14.76 13.27 -7.34
C PRO A 210 -14.96 12.37 -6.12
N ALA A 211 -14.93 11.04 -6.29
CA ALA A 211 -15.06 10.10 -5.19
C ALA A 211 -13.85 10.13 -4.25
N ALA A 212 -12.63 10.28 -4.77
CA ALA A 212 -11.43 10.43 -3.96
C ALA A 212 -11.49 11.69 -3.09
N ARG A 213 -11.95 12.81 -3.67
CA ARG A 213 -12.15 14.07 -2.94
C ARG A 213 -13.22 13.93 -1.85
N GLU A 214 -14.34 13.30 -2.16
CA GLU A 214 -15.38 13.05 -1.15
C GLU A 214 -14.87 12.17 -0.01
N THR A 215 -14.13 11.10 -0.33
CA THR A 215 -13.52 10.21 0.66
C THR A 215 -12.53 10.98 1.56
N LEU A 216 -11.63 11.78 0.99
CA LEU A 216 -10.67 12.57 1.76
C LEU A 216 -11.38 13.56 2.69
N ASN A 217 -12.44 14.23 2.23
CA ASN A 217 -13.23 15.15 3.04
C ASN A 217 -13.86 14.42 4.24
N ARG A 218 -14.42 13.22 4.04
CA ARG A 218 -14.99 12.39 5.11
C ARG A 218 -13.94 11.94 6.12
N VAL A 219 -12.76 11.53 5.64
CA VAL A 219 -11.65 11.15 6.52
C VAL A 219 -11.20 12.34 7.37
N ARG A 220 -11.01 13.51 6.77
CA ARG A 220 -10.63 14.75 7.50
C ARG A 220 -11.68 15.17 8.53
N GLU A 221 -12.97 15.06 8.18
CA GLU A 221 -14.06 15.32 9.11
C GLU A 221 -14.05 14.32 10.28
N PHE A 222 -13.86 13.04 10.00
CA PHE A 222 -13.79 11.98 11.03
C PHE A 222 -12.63 12.23 12.00
N VAL A 223 -11.44 12.48 11.46
CA VAL A 223 -10.23 12.74 12.25
C VAL A 223 -10.39 13.97 13.16
N ARG A 224 -11.06 15.04 12.71
CA ARG A 224 -11.33 16.21 13.55
C ARG A 224 -12.29 15.94 14.71
N LYS A 225 -13.17 14.97 14.56
CA LYS A 225 -14.23 14.67 15.55
C LYS A 225 -13.89 13.52 16.48
N HIS A 226 -12.95 12.66 16.08
CA HIS A 226 -12.66 11.41 16.78
C HIS A 226 -11.15 11.23 16.95
N PRO A 227 -10.67 10.77 18.12
CA PRO A 227 -9.24 10.55 18.38
C PRO A 227 -8.73 9.39 17.51
N THR A 228 -8.17 9.73 16.36
CA THR A 228 -7.80 8.76 15.32
C THR A 228 -6.29 8.60 15.22
N VAL A 229 -5.82 7.35 15.31
CA VAL A 229 -4.46 6.96 14.92
C VAL A 229 -4.51 6.62 13.44
N TYR A 230 -3.81 7.40 12.62
CA TYR A 230 -3.82 7.27 11.17
C TYR A 230 -2.73 6.30 10.71
N CYS A 231 -3.13 5.19 10.11
CA CYS A 231 -2.27 4.05 9.79
C CYS A 231 -2.17 3.87 8.27
N GLY A 232 -1.23 4.57 7.64
CA GLY A 232 -0.97 4.49 6.20
C GLY A 232 -0.08 3.31 5.82
N THR A 233 -0.19 2.84 4.59
CA THR A 233 0.60 1.74 4.02
C THR A 233 1.94 2.22 3.48
N HIS A 234 2.00 3.44 2.94
CA HIS A 234 3.09 3.94 2.10
C HIS A 234 4.11 4.82 2.82
N THR A 235 3.91 5.14 4.08
CA THR A 235 4.79 6.03 4.84
C THR A 235 5.17 5.45 6.20
N PRO A 236 6.41 5.62 6.66
CA PRO A 236 6.82 5.24 8.03
C PRO A 236 5.93 5.85 9.11
N GLN A 237 5.36 7.03 8.89
CA GLN A 237 4.45 7.70 9.81
C GLN A 237 3.29 6.78 10.24
N GLY A 238 2.79 5.90 9.35
CA GLY A 238 1.70 4.98 9.66
C GLY A 238 2.03 4.03 10.82
N TYR A 239 3.18 3.35 10.79
CA TYR A 239 3.58 2.48 11.90
C TYR A 239 4.17 3.25 13.10
N GLU A 240 4.83 4.38 12.87
CA GLU A 240 5.32 5.25 13.93
C GLU A 240 4.15 5.80 14.78
N SER A 241 3.06 6.19 14.14
CA SER A 241 1.83 6.64 14.80
C SER A 241 1.13 5.51 15.54
N LEU A 242 1.07 4.30 14.95
CA LEU A 242 0.54 3.11 15.60
C LEU A 242 1.31 2.78 16.90
N GLU A 243 2.65 2.72 16.83
CA GLU A 243 3.52 2.38 17.95
C GLU A 243 3.44 3.41 19.08
N ALA A 244 3.37 4.69 18.72
CA ALA A 244 3.25 5.81 19.66
C ALA A 244 1.81 6.06 20.13
N LYS A 245 0.80 5.39 19.59
CA LYS A 245 -0.63 5.71 19.75
C LYS A 245 -0.90 7.20 19.47
N ARG A 246 -0.23 7.75 18.46
CA ARG A 246 -0.30 9.17 18.13
C ARG A 246 -1.62 9.48 17.45
N VAL A 247 -2.41 10.32 18.09
CA VAL A 247 -3.64 10.85 17.50
C VAL A 247 -3.28 11.90 16.45
N MET A 248 -3.86 11.77 15.26
CA MET A 248 -3.76 12.73 14.18
C MET A 248 -4.43 14.04 14.60
N ASP A 249 -3.70 15.15 14.50
CA ASP A 249 -4.22 16.51 14.75
C ASP A 249 -3.97 17.35 13.50
N LEU A 250 -5.04 17.67 12.78
CA LEU A 250 -4.97 18.42 11.52
C LEU A 250 -4.61 19.90 11.71
N ASP A 251 -4.75 20.42 12.92
CA ASP A 251 -4.45 21.82 13.24
C ASP A 251 -3.02 21.99 13.79
N ASN A 252 -2.41 20.87 14.26
CA ASN A 252 -1.03 20.82 14.76
C ASN A 252 -0.27 19.65 14.11
N PRO A 253 0.10 19.79 12.82
CA PRO A 253 0.76 18.71 12.09
C PRO A 253 2.12 18.34 12.71
N VAL A 254 2.45 17.06 12.65
CA VAL A 254 3.80 16.58 12.99
C VAL A 254 4.78 17.17 11.97
N PRO A 255 5.95 17.69 12.41
CA PRO A 255 6.95 18.22 11.49
C PRO A 255 7.34 17.19 10.42
N THR A 256 7.30 17.62 9.16
CA THR A 256 7.68 16.79 8.02
C THR A 256 9.16 16.43 8.08
N VAL A 257 9.46 15.15 7.91
CA VAL A 257 10.81 14.65 7.70
C VAL A 257 10.92 14.14 6.28
N LEU A 258 11.72 14.83 5.46
CA LEU A 258 11.92 14.47 4.07
C LEU A 258 12.84 13.24 3.93
N ALA A 259 12.72 12.54 2.81
CA ALA A 259 13.63 11.47 2.45
C ALA A 259 14.98 12.07 2.02
N GLU A 260 16.07 11.53 2.58
CA GLU A 260 17.44 11.82 2.12
C GLU A 260 17.81 10.77 1.07
N VAL A 261 17.92 11.18 -0.19
CA VAL A 261 18.25 10.26 -1.29
C VAL A 261 19.56 10.71 -1.95
N ASP A 262 20.53 9.82 -1.92
CA ASP A 262 21.82 10.01 -2.58
C ASP A 262 21.88 9.14 -3.84
N PHE A 263 21.48 9.70 -4.98
CA PHE A 263 21.49 8.99 -6.27
C PHE A 263 22.89 8.66 -6.77
N SER A 264 23.95 9.29 -6.25
CA SER A 264 25.33 9.02 -6.66
C SER A 264 25.86 7.67 -6.17
N LYS A 265 25.20 7.08 -5.15
CA LYS A 265 25.55 5.78 -4.55
C LYS A 265 24.74 4.61 -5.10
N GLN A 266 23.86 4.87 -6.04
CA GLN A 266 23.05 3.84 -6.67
C GLN A 266 23.85 3.25 -7.84
N GLU A 267 24.56 2.17 -7.60
CA GLU A 267 25.08 1.33 -8.68
C GLU A 267 23.87 0.74 -9.39
N ALA A 268 23.76 1.02 -10.69
CA ALA A 268 22.81 0.30 -11.52
C ALA A 268 23.08 -1.20 -11.34
N SER A 269 22.06 -1.96 -10.94
CA SER A 269 22.21 -3.41 -10.71
C SER A 269 22.59 -4.15 -12.00
N GLY A 270 22.54 -3.48 -13.14
CA GLY A 270 22.63 -4.07 -14.48
C GLY A 270 21.47 -4.99 -14.80
N LYS A 271 20.51 -5.13 -13.88
CA LYS A 271 19.31 -5.96 -14.05
C LYS A 271 18.22 -5.16 -14.75
N TYR A 272 17.37 -5.88 -15.47
CA TYR A 272 16.22 -5.31 -16.17
C TYR A 272 14.98 -6.16 -15.90
N VAL A 273 13.84 -5.51 -15.70
CA VAL A 273 12.55 -6.18 -15.38
C VAL A 273 11.55 -5.97 -16.51
N CYS A 274 10.95 -7.06 -16.94
CA CYS A 274 9.85 -7.03 -17.87
C CYS A 274 8.60 -6.43 -17.21
N SER A 275 8.14 -5.26 -17.66
CA SER A 275 6.96 -4.56 -17.16
C SER A 275 5.64 -5.34 -17.34
N ILE A 276 5.66 -6.41 -18.14
CA ILE A 276 4.43 -7.19 -18.42
C ILE A 276 4.31 -8.42 -17.52
N CYS A 277 5.42 -9.11 -17.19
CA CYS A 277 5.36 -10.37 -16.46
C CYS A 277 6.27 -10.46 -15.25
N GLY A 278 7.02 -9.40 -14.94
CA GLY A 278 7.94 -9.36 -13.81
C GLY A 278 9.19 -10.26 -13.96
N TYR A 279 9.48 -10.78 -15.17
CA TYR A 279 10.73 -11.52 -15.39
C TYR A 279 11.92 -10.59 -15.24
N VAL A 280 12.88 -10.97 -14.38
CA VAL A 280 14.13 -10.23 -14.17
C VAL A 280 15.21 -10.81 -15.06
N TYR A 281 15.80 -9.97 -15.89
CA TYR A 281 17.05 -10.27 -16.57
C TYR A 281 18.21 -9.87 -15.66
N ASP A 282 19.04 -10.82 -15.27
CA ASP A 282 20.25 -10.60 -14.47
C ASP A 282 21.47 -10.97 -15.32
N PRO A 283 22.38 -10.02 -15.62
CA PRO A 283 23.61 -10.35 -16.31
C PRO A 283 24.41 -11.48 -15.66
N ALA A 284 24.41 -11.55 -14.32
CA ALA A 284 25.12 -12.61 -13.59
C ALA A 284 24.58 -14.01 -13.86
N GLU A 285 23.30 -14.14 -14.22
CA GLU A 285 22.65 -15.40 -14.59
C GLU A 285 22.64 -15.64 -16.11
N ASN A 286 23.18 -14.69 -16.89
CA ASN A 286 23.19 -14.71 -18.35
C ASN A 286 24.63 -14.48 -18.91
N ASP A 287 25.59 -15.24 -18.44
CA ASP A 287 26.99 -15.26 -18.88
C ASP A 287 27.70 -13.87 -18.81
N GLY A 288 27.21 -12.97 -17.95
CA GLY A 288 27.75 -11.63 -17.80
C GLY A 288 27.38 -10.66 -18.92
N VAL A 289 26.47 -11.03 -19.82
CA VAL A 289 26.01 -10.16 -20.91
C VAL A 289 25.14 -9.04 -20.35
N ALA A 290 25.49 -7.77 -20.62
CA ALA A 290 24.65 -6.64 -20.23
C ALA A 290 23.33 -6.66 -21.03
N PHE A 291 22.24 -6.21 -20.42
CA PHE A 291 20.93 -6.18 -21.09
C PHE A 291 20.94 -5.34 -22.38
N GLU A 292 21.70 -4.26 -22.36
CA GLU A 292 21.88 -3.35 -23.50
C GLU A 292 22.53 -4.06 -24.68
N ASP A 293 23.42 -5.01 -24.42
CA ASP A 293 24.18 -5.76 -25.45
C ASP A 293 23.38 -6.93 -26.04
N LEU A 294 22.18 -7.21 -25.51
CA LEU A 294 21.29 -8.22 -26.10
C LEU A 294 20.84 -7.80 -27.50
N PRO A 295 20.68 -8.76 -28.44
CA PRO A 295 20.17 -8.48 -29.77
C PRO A 295 18.83 -7.72 -29.75
N ASP A 296 18.60 -6.86 -30.74
CA ASP A 296 17.36 -6.05 -30.82
C ASP A 296 16.09 -6.90 -30.94
N ASP A 297 16.20 -8.11 -31.50
CA ASP A 297 15.12 -9.06 -31.64
C ASP A 297 14.94 -9.98 -30.42
N TRP A 298 15.75 -9.78 -29.36
CA TRP A 298 15.62 -10.55 -28.12
C TRP A 298 14.25 -10.36 -27.49
N LYS A 299 13.72 -11.42 -26.93
CA LYS A 299 12.40 -11.43 -26.30
C LYS A 299 12.44 -12.03 -24.91
N CYS A 300 11.60 -11.52 -24.06
CA CYS A 300 11.39 -12.05 -22.71
C CYS A 300 11.22 -13.59 -22.75
N PRO A 301 12.04 -14.35 -22.04
CA PRO A 301 11.92 -15.83 -22.04
C PRO A 301 10.57 -16.30 -21.50
N ARG A 302 9.96 -15.52 -20.60
CA ARG A 302 8.72 -15.88 -19.93
C ARG A 302 7.47 -15.53 -20.75
N CYS A 303 7.36 -14.28 -21.26
CA CYS A 303 6.13 -13.81 -21.90
C CYS A 303 6.32 -13.40 -23.38
N LYS A 304 7.53 -13.58 -23.94
CA LYS A 304 7.88 -13.30 -25.34
C LYS A 304 7.74 -11.82 -25.77
N GLN A 305 7.57 -10.91 -24.81
CA GLN A 305 7.54 -9.49 -25.09
C GLN A 305 8.92 -8.96 -25.52
N PRO A 306 8.97 -7.90 -26.36
CA PRO A 306 10.20 -7.34 -26.86
C PRO A 306 11.02 -6.65 -25.76
N LYS A 307 12.32 -6.46 -26.02
CA LYS A 307 13.30 -5.76 -25.17
C LYS A 307 12.79 -4.39 -24.69
N SER A 308 12.01 -3.67 -25.51
CA SER A 308 11.42 -2.37 -25.18
C SER A 308 10.39 -2.38 -24.04
N LYS A 309 10.01 -3.55 -23.52
CA LYS A 309 9.11 -3.70 -22.36
C LYS A 309 9.89 -3.95 -21.06
N PHE A 310 11.20 -3.79 -21.08
CA PHE A 310 12.03 -3.91 -19.89
C PHE A 310 12.47 -2.55 -19.38
N ASN A 311 12.42 -2.39 -18.07
CA ASN A 311 12.93 -1.23 -17.35
C ASN A 311 14.14 -1.66 -16.51
N PRO A 312 15.12 -0.77 -16.26
CA PRO A 312 16.16 -1.00 -15.26
C PRO A 312 15.56 -1.38 -13.91
N ALA A 313 16.16 -2.37 -13.23
CA ALA A 313 15.74 -2.85 -11.92
C ALA A 313 16.68 -2.38 -10.82
#